data_66ece242ebb1eb718465ae9603ef952f
#
_entry.id   66ece242ebb1eb718465ae9603ef952f
#
_cell.length_a   1.000
_cell.length_b   1.000
_cell.length_c   1.000
_cell.angle_alpha   90.00
_cell.angle_beta   90.00
_cell.angle_gamma   90.00
#
_symmetry.space_group_name_H-M   'P 1'
#
loop_
_entity.id
_entity.type
_entity.pdbx_description
1 polymer ?
#
loop_
_entity_poly.entity_id
_entity_poly.type
_entity_poly.pdbx_seq_one_letter_code
_entity_poly.pdbx_strand_id
1 'polypeptide(L)'
;MDIQEYKQSAKLIRDNELYKVYDLSSLNHLTLSLTELYPQKATTGHFHSDADEVYFFIDGEGIMEIGEKKFSAKGGDVVLVPAGDFHKVYNNNGEKTFSFWTVFEKYSGRGK
;
A
#
# COMPACT_ATOMS: atom_id res chain seq x y z
N MET A 1 -1.31 4.86 -18.40
CA MET A 1 -2.68 5.11 -17.89
C MET A 1 -2.62 6.02 -16.66
N ASP A 2 -3.60 6.85 -16.46
CA ASP A 2 -3.72 7.65 -15.26
C ASP A 2 -4.44 6.87 -14.14
N ILE A 3 -4.59 7.49 -12.95
CA ILE A 3 -5.21 6.82 -11.80
C ILE A 3 -6.65 6.40 -12.09
N GLN A 4 -7.42 7.20 -12.83
CA GLN A 4 -8.81 6.87 -13.14
C GLN A 4 -8.90 5.65 -14.06
N GLU A 5 -8.06 5.60 -15.08
CA GLU A 5 -7.98 4.44 -15.96
C GLU A 5 -7.50 3.20 -15.20
N TYR A 6 -6.54 3.37 -14.29
CA TYR A 6 -6.08 2.29 -13.43
C TYR A 6 -7.24 1.72 -12.60
N LYS A 7 -8.01 2.57 -11.94
CA LYS A 7 -9.14 2.13 -11.10
C LYS A 7 -10.20 1.39 -11.90
N GLN A 8 -10.41 1.77 -13.16
CA GLN A 8 -11.37 1.08 -14.03
C GLN A 8 -10.90 -0.32 -14.42
N SER A 9 -9.59 -0.52 -14.52
CA SER A 9 -9.00 -1.81 -14.92
C SER A 9 -8.69 -2.71 -13.73
N ALA A 10 -8.47 -2.14 -12.56
CA ALA A 10 -8.08 -2.85 -11.35
C ALA A 10 -9.29 -3.45 -10.65
N LYS A 11 -9.02 -4.43 -9.78
CA LYS A 11 -10.02 -5.04 -8.92
C LYS A 11 -9.96 -4.38 -7.55
N LEU A 12 -11.12 -3.91 -7.07
CA LEU A 12 -11.23 -3.39 -5.70
C LEU A 12 -11.27 -4.59 -4.75
N ILE A 13 -10.15 -4.88 -4.08
CA ILE A 13 -10.03 -6.06 -3.23
C ILE A 13 -10.33 -5.79 -1.76
N ARG A 14 -10.30 -4.51 -1.36
CA ARG A 14 -10.66 -4.07 -0.01
C ARG A 14 -11.44 -2.77 -0.12
N ASP A 15 -12.54 -2.71 0.60
CA ASP A 15 -13.36 -1.50 0.70
C ASP A 15 -14.02 -1.55 2.08
N ASN A 16 -13.39 -0.95 3.07
CA ASN A 16 -13.82 -1.02 4.46
C ASN A 16 -13.64 0.33 5.16
N GLU A 17 -13.75 0.35 6.48
CA GLU A 17 -13.62 1.58 7.27
C GLU A 17 -12.19 2.13 7.35
N LEU A 18 -11.19 1.33 6.98
CA LEU A 18 -9.79 1.73 7.05
C LEU A 18 -9.31 2.32 5.73
N TYR A 19 -9.65 1.67 4.62
CA TYR A 19 -9.06 1.97 3.32
C TYR A 19 -9.82 1.35 2.16
N LYS A 20 -9.45 1.81 0.96
CA LYS A 20 -9.74 1.12 -0.30
C LYS A 20 -8.41 0.61 -0.87
N VAL A 21 -8.43 -0.60 -1.39
CA VAL A 21 -7.26 -1.21 -2.04
C VAL A 21 -7.67 -1.77 -3.39
N TYR A 22 -6.99 -1.31 -4.43
CA TYR A 22 -7.19 -1.74 -5.80
C TYR A 22 -5.96 -2.50 -6.28
N ASP A 23 -6.13 -3.69 -6.84
CA ASP A 23 -5.04 -4.49 -7.38
C ASP A 23 -5.17 -4.67 -8.88
N LEU A 24 -4.06 -4.47 -9.59
CA LEU A 24 -3.93 -4.82 -11.00
C LEU A 24 -2.90 -5.92 -11.13
N SER A 25 -3.33 -7.11 -11.54
CA SER A 25 -2.55 -8.33 -11.52
C SER A 25 -2.38 -8.94 -12.90
N SER A 26 -2.37 -8.11 -13.94
CA SER A 26 -2.27 -8.55 -15.33
C SER A 26 -0.88 -9.07 -15.73
N LEU A 27 0.15 -8.67 -14.99
CA LEU A 27 1.50 -9.18 -15.23
C LEU A 27 1.69 -10.56 -14.58
N ASN A 28 2.67 -11.32 -15.09
CA ASN A 28 2.87 -12.69 -14.60
C ASN A 28 3.45 -12.75 -13.18
N HIS A 29 4.35 -11.82 -12.83
CA HIS A 29 5.12 -11.93 -11.59
C HIS A 29 4.87 -10.81 -10.60
N LEU A 30 4.29 -9.71 -11.05
CA LEU A 30 4.12 -8.52 -10.22
C LEU A 30 2.65 -8.12 -10.11
N THR A 31 2.29 -7.56 -8.97
CA THR A 31 1.01 -6.88 -8.75
C THR A 31 1.29 -5.41 -8.48
N LEU A 32 0.51 -4.54 -9.09
CA LEU A 32 0.49 -3.11 -8.80
C LEU A 32 -0.76 -2.80 -7.99
N SER A 33 -0.58 -2.27 -6.80
CA SER A 33 -1.67 -1.98 -5.87
C SER A 33 -1.75 -0.50 -5.57
N LEU A 34 -2.96 0.04 -5.52
CA LEU A 34 -3.23 1.40 -5.06
C LEU A 34 -4.00 1.32 -3.76
N THR A 35 -3.48 1.96 -2.72
CA THR A 35 -4.16 2.08 -1.43
C THR A 35 -4.54 3.52 -1.17
N GLU A 36 -5.79 3.72 -0.74
CA GLU A 36 -6.30 5.01 -0.27
C GLU A 36 -6.66 4.85 1.20
N LEU A 37 -5.72 5.22 2.07
CA LEU A 37 -5.84 5.05 3.51
C LEU A 37 -6.54 6.27 4.12
N TYR A 38 -7.66 6.04 4.79
CA TYR A 38 -8.50 7.11 5.33
C TYR A 38 -7.84 7.86 6.48
N PRO A 39 -8.29 9.10 6.75
CA PRO A 39 -7.73 9.90 7.85
C PRO A 39 -7.82 9.18 9.19
N GLN A 40 -6.76 9.26 9.97
CA GLN A 40 -6.63 8.70 11.32
C GLN A 40 -6.75 7.16 11.37
N LYS A 41 -6.52 6.50 10.26
CA LYS A 41 -6.54 5.03 10.17
C LYS A 41 -5.14 4.50 9.89
N ALA A 42 -4.99 3.21 10.04
CA ALA A 42 -3.76 2.50 9.73
C ALA A 42 -4.09 1.25 8.94
N THR A 43 -3.14 0.81 8.12
CA THR A 43 -3.27 -0.49 7.46
C THR A 43 -3.18 -1.60 8.51
N THR A 44 -3.70 -2.77 8.20
CA THR A 44 -3.45 -3.95 9.02
C THR A 44 -2.00 -4.36 8.81
N GLY A 45 -1.20 -4.32 9.84
CA GLY A 45 0.21 -4.69 9.72
C GLY A 45 0.37 -6.15 9.33
N HIS A 46 1.36 -6.44 8.48
CA HIS A 46 1.61 -7.80 8.02
C HIS A 46 3.04 -7.95 7.52
N PHE A 47 3.40 -9.17 7.17
CA PHE A 47 4.65 -9.46 6.50
C PHE A 47 4.44 -10.60 5.50
N HIS A 48 5.30 -10.65 4.48
CA HIS A 48 5.33 -11.72 3.49
C HIS A 48 6.71 -12.34 3.49
N SER A 49 6.78 -13.65 3.70
CA SER A 49 8.07 -14.33 3.85
C SER A 49 8.85 -14.41 2.53
N ASP A 50 8.17 -14.27 1.40
CA ASP A 50 8.73 -14.55 0.08
C ASP A 50 8.43 -13.46 -0.97
N ALA A 51 8.01 -12.28 -0.55
CA ALA A 51 7.67 -11.20 -1.49
C ALA A 51 8.31 -9.89 -1.06
N ASP A 52 9.16 -9.34 -1.91
CA ASP A 52 9.64 -7.97 -1.79
C ASP A 52 8.56 -7.00 -2.20
N GLU A 53 8.55 -5.82 -1.59
CA GLU A 53 7.60 -4.76 -1.92
C GLU A 53 8.30 -3.42 -2.06
N VAL A 54 7.75 -2.57 -2.93
CA VAL A 54 8.17 -1.18 -3.06
C VAL A 54 6.94 -0.30 -2.85
N TYR A 55 7.05 0.65 -1.93
CA TYR A 55 6.00 1.65 -1.68
C TYR A 55 6.38 2.96 -2.34
N PHE A 56 5.41 3.56 -2.99
CA PHE A 56 5.52 4.86 -3.66
C PHE A 56 4.40 5.74 -3.12
N PHE A 57 4.72 6.66 -2.22
CA PHE A 57 3.71 7.55 -1.66
C PHE A 57 3.39 8.67 -2.66
N ILE A 58 2.10 8.91 -2.90
CA ILE A 58 1.62 9.82 -3.94
C ILE A 58 1.14 11.13 -3.33
N ASP A 59 0.24 11.04 -2.36
CA ASP A 59 -0.45 12.21 -1.81
C ASP A 59 -0.73 11.99 -0.33
N GLY A 60 -0.53 13.06 0.44
CA GLY A 60 -0.69 13.01 1.88
C GLY A 60 0.62 12.78 2.61
N GLU A 61 0.51 12.52 3.90
CA GLU A 61 1.66 12.24 4.76
C GLU A 61 1.22 11.37 5.93
N GLY A 62 2.17 10.64 6.48
CA GLY A 62 1.91 9.76 7.61
C GLY A 62 3.18 9.13 8.13
N ILE A 63 3.04 7.93 8.67
CA ILE A 63 4.14 7.18 9.28
C ILE A 63 4.23 5.81 8.60
N MET A 64 5.45 5.41 8.26
CA MET A 64 5.75 4.06 7.79
C MET A 64 6.47 3.30 8.90
N GLU A 65 6.05 2.08 9.13
CA GLU A 65 6.71 1.17 10.07
C GLU A 65 7.27 -0.03 9.30
N ILE A 66 8.56 -0.32 9.48
CA ILE A 66 9.22 -1.51 8.93
C ILE A 66 10.04 -2.14 10.03
N GLY A 67 9.71 -3.40 10.37
CA GLY A 67 10.36 -4.08 11.49
C GLY A 67 10.16 -3.28 12.76
N GLU A 68 11.25 -2.85 13.38
CA GLU A 68 11.23 -2.05 14.61
C GLU A 68 11.38 -0.55 14.37
N LYS A 69 11.45 -0.13 13.12
CA LYS A 69 11.67 1.28 12.76
C LYS A 69 10.37 1.95 12.36
N LYS A 70 10.19 3.19 12.80
CA LYS A 70 9.11 4.06 12.36
C LYS A 70 9.70 5.37 11.87
N PHE A 71 9.17 5.88 10.77
CA PHE A 71 9.65 7.13 10.18
C PHE A 71 8.53 7.82 9.40
N SER A 72 8.68 9.13 9.20
CA SER A 72 7.72 9.91 8.43
C SER A 72 7.79 9.55 6.95
N ALA A 73 6.63 9.50 6.32
CA ALA A 73 6.52 9.29 4.88
C ALA A 73 5.51 10.28 4.30
N LYS A 74 5.76 10.76 3.10
CA LYS A 74 4.88 11.71 2.42
C LYS A 74 4.92 11.49 0.92
N GLY A 75 4.04 12.15 0.21
CA GLY A 75 4.01 12.12 -1.26
C GLY A 75 5.38 12.38 -1.86
N GLY A 76 5.79 11.52 -2.78
CA GLY A 76 7.11 11.53 -3.41
C GLY A 76 8.13 10.59 -2.77
N ASP A 77 7.88 10.09 -1.58
CA ASP A 77 8.81 9.15 -0.92
C ASP A 77 8.67 7.74 -1.50
N VAL A 78 9.80 7.04 -1.54
CA VAL A 78 9.89 5.64 -1.94
C VAL A 78 10.42 4.84 -0.77
N VAL A 79 9.80 3.70 -0.48
CA VAL A 79 10.21 2.84 0.63
C VAL A 79 10.34 1.42 0.14
N LEU A 80 11.47 0.80 0.40
CA LEU A 80 11.74 -0.59 0.05
C LEU A 80 11.46 -1.48 1.26
N VAL A 81 10.64 -2.51 1.04
CA VAL A 81 10.28 -3.46 2.09
C VAL A 81 10.78 -4.84 1.68
N PRO A 82 11.88 -5.31 2.27
CA PRO A 82 12.39 -6.64 1.97
C PRO A 82 11.42 -7.74 2.41
N ALA A 83 11.46 -8.85 1.71
CA ALA A 83 10.69 -10.04 2.08
C ALA A 83 10.94 -10.41 3.55
N GLY A 84 9.88 -10.73 4.27
CA GLY A 84 9.97 -11.13 5.67
C GLY A 84 9.84 -9.99 6.68
N ASP A 85 9.98 -8.74 6.27
CA ASP A 85 9.89 -7.62 7.19
C ASP A 85 8.43 -7.23 7.44
N PHE A 86 8.09 -7.08 8.70
CA PHE A 86 6.78 -6.53 9.11
C PHE A 86 6.68 -5.10 8.62
N HIS A 87 5.51 -4.71 8.10
CA HIS A 87 5.29 -3.34 7.65
C HIS A 87 3.85 -2.90 7.90
N LYS A 88 3.70 -1.60 8.12
CA LYS A 88 2.42 -0.98 8.42
C LYS A 88 2.51 0.51 8.09
N VAL A 89 1.41 1.06 7.60
CA VAL A 89 1.31 2.49 7.29
C VAL A 89 0.24 3.11 8.17
N TYR A 90 0.55 4.27 8.73
CA TYR A 90 -0.36 5.04 9.59
C TYR A 90 -0.66 6.37 8.92
N ASN A 91 -1.93 6.70 8.79
CA ASN A 91 -2.35 8.04 8.41
C ASN A 91 -2.80 8.79 9.67
N ASN A 92 -1.88 9.57 10.21
CA ASN A 92 -2.15 10.37 11.42
C ASN A 92 -2.70 11.76 11.10
N ASN A 93 -2.98 12.05 9.83
CA ASN A 93 -3.65 13.28 9.43
C ASN A 93 -5.15 13.18 9.72
N GLY A 94 -5.74 14.25 10.23
CA GLY A 94 -7.16 14.26 10.63
C GLY A 94 -8.14 14.45 9.49
N GLU A 95 -7.69 14.86 8.30
CA GLU A 95 -8.58 15.30 7.23
C GLU A 95 -8.31 14.68 5.87
N LYS A 96 -7.06 14.31 5.57
CA LYS A 96 -6.66 13.87 4.22
C LYS A 96 -6.42 12.37 4.15
N THR A 97 -6.83 11.79 3.04
CA THR A 97 -6.48 10.42 2.66
C THR A 97 -4.99 10.38 2.33
N PHE A 98 -4.33 9.30 2.75
CA PHE A 98 -2.94 9.03 2.43
C PHE A 98 -2.91 7.96 1.35
N SER A 99 -2.47 8.34 0.14
CA SER A 99 -2.52 7.46 -1.03
C SER A 99 -1.13 7.01 -1.42
N PHE A 100 -1.01 5.73 -1.77
CA PHE A 100 0.27 5.19 -2.18
C PHE A 100 0.12 3.99 -3.10
N TRP A 101 1.13 3.83 -3.98
CA TRP A 101 1.32 2.66 -4.81
C TRP A 101 2.17 1.64 -4.08
N THR A 102 1.88 0.37 -4.31
CA THR A 102 2.74 -0.73 -3.88
C THR A 102 2.93 -1.66 -5.06
N VAL A 103 4.19 -1.99 -5.35
CA VAL A 103 4.54 -3.03 -6.31
C VAL A 103 5.14 -4.18 -5.54
N PHE A 104 4.62 -5.37 -5.75
CA PHE A 104 5.12 -6.55 -5.05
C PHE A 104 5.03 -7.80 -5.93
N GLU A 105 5.88 -8.77 -5.59
CA GLU A 105 5.84 -10.08 -6.22
C GLU A 105 4.55 -10.80 -5.85
N LYS A 106 3.98 -11.51 -6.81
CA LYS A 106 2.77 -12.30 -6.54
C LYS A 106 3.03 -13.37 -5.51
N TYR A 107 2.10 -13.54 -4.60
CA TYR A 107 2.14 -14.57 -3.56
C TYR A 107 0.73 -15.12 -3.32
N SER A 108 0.65 -16.33 -2.77
CA SER A 108 -0.64 -16.94 -2.46
C SER A 108 -1.29 -16.25 -1.26
N GLY A 109 -2.61 -16.17 -1.25
CA GLY A 109 -3.36 -15.59 -0.14
C GLY A 109 -3.73 -14.12 -0.31
N ARG A 110 -3.22 -13.44 -1.34
CA ARG A 110 -3.57 -12.05 -1.57
C ARG A 110 -5.06 -11.90 -1.85
N GLY A 111 -5.70 -10.95 -1.16
CA GLY A 111 -7.13 -10.68 -1.33
C GLY A 111 -8.07 -11.59 -0.55
N LYS A 112 -7.52 -12.45 0.29
CA LYS A 112 -8.31 -13.39 1.12
C LYS A 112 -8.47 -12.92 2.54
#